data_d9745367c26389a51354c63ba893a7b4
#
_entry.id   d9745367c26389a51354c63ba893a7b4
#
_cell.length_a   1.000
_cell.length_b   1.000
_cell.length_c   1.000
_cell.angle_alpha   90.00
_cell.angle_beta   90.00
_cell.angle_gamma   90.00
#
_symmetry.space_group_name_H-M   'P 1'
#
loop_
_entity.id
_entity.type
_entity.pdbx_description
1 polymer ?
#
loop_
_entity_poly.entity_id
_entity_poly.type
_entity_poly.pdbx_seq_one_letter_code
_entity_poly.pdbx_strand_id
1 'polypeptide(L)'
;MLFRSSAYDIKYITGVELNISFSHPRYRNSKPVSLDMLGYQYDIHNQELIKKLKQVSEYRRKRAEQILEKINDELTKEHLKAFTHQDLEAIEETVDGAFGRPHIANYMVKKGIVSNKQKAFDKYLVKCNVPKMPVSLEEASKLIRGAGGKLVHAHPSDPNGTSLVSLTPSIHEQHKIIKESMLPWLDGIECWHTRHNPETISAHLAFAKKEGLLVTGGSDCHQQPIIMGTLDIPAYVAEQFNL
;
A
#
# COMPACT_ATOMS: atom_id res chain seq x y z
N MET A 1 -20.08 3.24 2.50
CA MET A 1 -19.80 1.95 3.15
C MET A 1 -20.43 1.84 4.54
N LEU A 2 -20.23 2.78 5.46
CA LEU A 2 -20.77 2.76 6.83
C LEU A 2 -22.27 2.46 6.93
N PHE A 3 -23.11 3.04 6.06
CA PHE A 3 -24.57 2.80 6.05
C PHE A 3 -24.99 1.39 5.60
N ARG A 4 -24.15 0.68 4.85
CA ARG A 4 -24.45 -0.69 4.40
C ARG A 4 -24.07 -1.74 5.44
N SER A 5 -22.99 -1.54 6.19
CA SER A 5 -22.55 -2.48 7.23
C SER A 5 -23.56 -2.57 8.37
N SER A 6 -24.11 -1.43 8.82
CA SER A 6 -25.15 -1.41 9.87
C SER A 6 -26.44 -2.12 9.47
N ALA A 7 -26.81 -2.12 8.19
CA ALA A 7 -28.00 -2.84 7.69
C ALA A 7 -27.85 -4.38 7.77
N TYR A 8 -26.63 -4.89 7.91
CA TYR A 8 -26.32 -6.32 8.00
C TYR A 8 -25.71 -6.74 9.34
N ASP A 9 -25.76 -5.86 10.35
CA ASP A 9 -25.11 -6.06 11.67
C ASP A 9 -23.62 -6.41 11.58
N ILE A 10 -22.93 -5.84 10.57
CA ILE A 10 -21.50 -6.03 10.37
C ILE A 10 -20.76 -4.93 11.11
N LYS A 11 -19.92 -5.33 12.07
CA LYS A 11 -18.98 -4.43 12.73
C LYS A 11 -17.93 -3.93 11.74
N TYR A 12 -17.65 -2.63 11.76
CA TYR A 12 -16.80 -1.97 10.81
C TYR A 12 -15.69 -1.15 11.50
N ILE A 13 -14.47 -1.32 11.03
CA ILE A 13 -13.32 -0.52 11.43
C ILE A 13 -12.92 0.38 10.25
N THR A 14 -12.76 1.69 10.52
CA THR A 14 -12.16 2.59 9.53
C THR A 14 -10.72 2.18 9.26
N GLY A 15 -10.32 2.16 7.99
CA GLY A 15 -8.96 1.83 7.61
C GLY A 15 -8.48 2.65 6.41
N VAL A 16 -7.17 2.90 6.37
CA VAL A 16 -6.48 3.51 5.23
C VAL A 16 -5.10 2.88 5.08
N GLU A 17 -4.70 2.63 3.84
CA GLU A 17 -3.33 2.23 3.52
C GLU A 17 -2.52 3.46 3.07
N LEU A 18 -1.38 3.67 3.74
CA LEU A 18 -0.45 4.76 3.47
C LEU A 18 0.87 4.20 2.97
N ASN A 19 1.28 4.60 1.76
CA ASN A 19 2.62 4.28 1.28
C ASN A 19 3.62 5.28 1.84
N ILE A 20 4.66 4.78 2.50
CA ILE A 20 5.73 5.58 3.09
C ILE A 20 7.06 5.37 2.38
N SER A 21 7.97 6.32 2.55
CA SER A 21 9.37 6.22 2.17
C SER A 21 10.21 5.91 3.42
N PHE A 22 10.92 4.81 3.41
CA PHE A 22 11.75 4.35 4.51
C PHE A 22 13.17 4.06 4.04
N SER A 23 14.18 4.46 4.82
CA SER A 23 15.58 4.11 4.57
C SER A 23 16.24 3.59 5.84
N HIS A 24 17.21 2.70 5.68
CA HIS A 24 17.96 2.16 6.81
C HIS A 24 19.47 2.20 6.52
N PRO A 25 20.32 2.68 7.47
CA PRO A 25 21.75 2.91 7.21
C PRO A 25 22.51 1.68 6.73
N ARG A 26 22.14 0.48 7.23
CA ARG A 26 22.83 -0.78 6.91
C ARG A 26 22.40 -1.42 5.59
N TYR A 27 21.35 -0.93 4.94
CA TYR A 27 20.78 -1.55 3.75
C TYR A 27 20.75 -0.59 2.57
N ARG A 28 21.03 -1.09 1.36
CA ARG A 28 20.92 -0.37 0.08
C ARG A 28 21.65 0.99 0.03
N ASN A 29 22.75 1.16 0.81
CA ASN A 29 23.45 2.45 0.93
C ASN A 29 22.49 3.60 1.30
N SER A 30 21.59 3.35 2.24
CA SER A 30 20.55 4.29 2.70
C SER A 30 19.57 4.75 1.61
N LYS A 31 19.52 4.10 0.45
CA LYS A 31 18.54 4.41 -0.59
C LYS A 31 17.13 4.03 -0.09
N PRO A 32 16.16 4.95 -0.20
CA PRO A 32 14.83 4.69 0.32
C PRO A 32 14.12 3.57 -0.44
N VAL A 33 13.28 2.84 0.29
CA VAL A 33 12.29 1.89 -0.22
C VAL A 33 10.89 2.36 0.11
N SER A 34 9.90 1.92 -0.65
CA SER A 34 8.49 2.12 -0.29
C SER A 34 8.07 0.99 0.63
N LEU A 35 7.39 1.33 1.71
CA LEU A 35 6.68 0.40 2.59
C LEU A 35 5.22 0.85 2.69
N ASP A 36 4.32 -0.08 2.99
CA ASP A 36 2.92 0.25 3.22
C ASP A 36 2.59 0.11 4.72
N MET A 37 1.76 1.04 5.20
CA MET A 37 1.28 1.13 6.56
C MET A 37 -0.23 1.19 6.56
N LEU A 38 -0.86 0.46 7.47
CA LEU A 38 -2.31 0.47 7.66
C LEU A 38 -2.65 1.34 8.87
N GLY A 39 -3.49 2.36 8.65
CA GLY A 39 -4.11 3.12 9.74
C GLY A 39 -5.48 2.54 10.05
N TYR A 40 -5.75 2.23 11.31
CA TYR A 40 -7.03 1.68 11.74
C TYR A 40 -7.69 2.53 12.82
N GLN A 41 -9.02 2.50 12.89
CA GLN A 41 -9.83 3.12 13.95
C GLN A 41 -9.64 4.64 14.11
N TYR A 42 -9.20 5.34 13.09
CA TYR A 42 -9.04 6.79 13.14
C TYR A 42 -10.37 7.52 12.96
N ASP A 43 -10.45 8.74 13.50
CA ASP A 43 -11.56 9.65 13.24
C ASP A 43 -11.52 10.14 11.78
N ILE A 44 -12.54 9.74 11.01
CA ILE A 44 -12.70 10.13 9.60
C ILE A 44 -12.93 11.63 9.40
N HIS A 45 -13.23 12.38 10.47
CA HIS A 45 -13.45 13.81 10.44
C HIS A 45 -12.22 14.61 10.91
N ASN A 46 -11.10 13.94 11.23
CA ASN A 46 -9.86 14.62 11.60
C ASN A 46 -9.34 15.45 10.44
N GLN A 47 -9.28 16.77 10.62
CA GLN A 47 -8.99 17.72 9.55
C GLN A 47 -7.55 17.63 9.04
N GLU A 48 -6.59 17.31 9.89
CA GLU A 48 -5.18 17.15 9.49
C GLU A 48 -5.01 15.92 8.61
N LEU A 49 -5.61 14.79 8.99
CA LEU A 49 -5.59 13.57 8.21
C LEU A 49 -6.30 13.76 6.86
N ILE A 50 -7.50 14.35 6.84
CA ILE A 50 -8.25 14.67 5.61
C ILE A 50 -7.40 15.54 4.68
N LYS A 51 -6.81 16.62 5.19
CA LYS A 51 -5.95 17.50 4.41
C LYS A 51 -4.77 16.77 3.79
N LYS A 52 -4.10 15.90 4.56
CA LYS A 52 -2.97 15.12 4.06
C LYS A 52 -3.40 14.10 3.01
N LEU A 53 -4.48 13.36 3.24
CA LEU A 53 -5.01 12.39 2.27
C LEU A 53 -5.39 13.06 0.95
N LYS A 54 -5.99 14.26 1.02
CA LYS A 54 -6.29 15.07 -0.18
C LYS A 54 -5.01 15.46 -0.92
N GLN A 55 -3.98 15.95 -0.23
CA GLN A 55 -2.68 16.28 -0.84
C GLN A 55 -2.05 15.05 -1.52
N VAL A 56 -2.10 13.89 -0.88
CA VAL A 56 -1.57 12.64 -1.46
C VAL A 56 -2.36 12.25 -2.71
N SER A 57 -3.69 12.38 -2.69
CA SER A 57 -4.55 12.09 -3.84
C SER A 57 -4.26 13.02 -5.04
N GLU A 58 -4.17 14.33 -4.77
CA GLU A 58 -3.82 15.33 -5.80
C GLU A 58 -2.43 15.10 -6.39
N TYR A 59 -1.46 14.75 -5.53
CA TYR A 59 -0.12 14.40 -6.00
C TYR A 59 -0.11 13.13 -6.87
N ARG A 60 -0.89 12.10 -6.50
CA ARG A 60 -1.02 10.87 -7.29
C ARG A 60 -1.58 11.14 -8.68
N ARG A 61 -2.57 12.04 -8.79
CA ARG A 61 -3.13 12.46 -10.08
C ARG A 61 -2.08 13.15 -10.95
N LYS A 62 -1.42 14.20 -10.43
CA LYS A 62 -0.34 14.91 -11.13
C LYS A 62 0.80 13.97 -11.55
N ARG A 63 1.15 13.03 -10.66
CA ARG A 63 2.16 12.02 -10.96
C ARG A 63 1.74 11.11 -12.11
N ALA A 64 0.48 10.73 -12.19
CA ALA A 64 -0.05 9.93 -13.28
C ALA A 64 -0.01 10.68 -14.62
N GLU A 65 -0.39 11.96 -14.62
CA GLU A 65 -0.25 12.86 -15.78
C GLU A 65 1.21 12.88 -16.28
N GLN A 66 2.16 13.10 -15.38
CA GLN A 66 3.60 13.11 -15.71
C GLN A 66 4.12 11.75 -16.22
N ILE A 67 3.59 10.65 -15.71
CA ILE A 67 3.93 9.30 -16.22
C ILE A 67 3.39 9.14 -17.65
N LEU A 68 2.16 9.57 -17.92
CA LEU A 68 1.56 9.50 -19.25
C LEU A 68 2.30 10.38 -20.26
N GLU A 69 2.72 11.59 -19.86
CA GLU A 69 3.57 12.46 -20.71
C GLU A 69 4.85 11.74 -21.13
N LYS A 70 5.58 11.15 -20.18
CA LYS A 70 6.78 10.37 -20.47
C LYS A 70 6.52 9.13 -21.34
N ILE A 71 5.37 8.46 -21.13
CA ILE A 71 4.95 7.36 -22.00
C ILE A 71 4.67 7.86 -23.42
N ASN A 72 4.03 9.00 -23.56
CA ASN A 72 3.75 9.61 -24.86
C ASN A 72 5.02 9.93 -25.65
N ASP A 73 6.07 10.39 -24.97
CA ASP A 73 7.39 10.57 -25.60
C ASP A 73 7.94 9.26 -26.17
N GLU A 74 7.77 8.16 -25.43
CA GLU A 74 8.21 6.83 -25.90
C GLU A 74 7.33 6.30 -27.04
N LEU A 75 6.00 6.45 -26.93
CA LEU A 75 5.08 6.05 -28.00
C LEU A 75 5.36 6.80 -29.30
N THR A 76 5.64 8.10 -29.21
CA THR A 76 5.98 8.93 -30.36
C THR A 76 7.25 8.45 -31.07
N LYS A 77 8.30 8.07 -30.31
CA LYS A 77 9.54 7.46 -30.85
C LYS A 77 9.27 6.16 -31.59
N GLU A 78 8.24 5.41 -31.17
CA GLU A 78 7.83 4.16 -31.79
C GLU A 78 6.77 4.34 -32.90
N HIS A 79 6.47 5.58 -33.30
CA HIS A 79 5.41 5.93 -34.26
C HIS A 79 4.00 5.42 -33.85
N LEU A 80 3.76 5.27 -32.54
CA LEU A 80 2.47 4.89 -31.99
C LEU A 80 1.67 6.14 -31.57
N LYS A 81 0.34 5.99 -31.53
CA LYS A 81 -0.55 7.09 -31.12
C LYS A 81 -0.36 7.40 -29.64
N ALA A 82 -0.08 8.67 -29.34
CA ALA A 82 0.01 9.17 -27.97
C ALA A 82 -1.36 9.15 -27.26
N PHE A 83 -1.34 9.00 -25.94
CA PHE A 83 -2.51 9.14 -25.08
C PHE A 83 -2.96 10.61 -25.02
N THR A 84 -4.26 10.81 -25.02
CA THR A 84 -4.92 12.12 -24.89
C THR A 84 -5.40 12.33 -23.45
N HIS A 85 -5.93 13.52 -23.16
CA HIS A 85 -6.61 13.80 -21.90
C HIS A 85 -7.82 12.88 -21.68
N GLN A 86 -8.57 12.57 -22.74
CA GLN A 86 -9.69 11.60 -22.66
C GLN A 86 -9.24 10.19 -22.28
N ASP A 87 -8.04 9.77 -22.70
CA ASP A 87 -7.46 8.49 -22.27
C ASP A 87 -7.13 8.50 -20.78
N LEU A 88 -6.66 9.63 -20.23
CA LEU A 88 -6.44 9.79 -18.78
C LEU A 88 -7.76 9.70 -18.02
N GLU A 89 -8.80 10.41 -18.44
CA GLU A 89 -10.14 10.35 -17.85
C GLU A 89 -10.69 8.91 -17.88
N ALA A 90 -10.56 8.22 -19.01
CA ALA A 90 -10.99 6.83 -19.15
C ALA A 90 -10.20 5.87 -18.25
N ILE A 91 -8.94 6.18 -17.91
CA ILE A 91 -8.18 5.42 -16.91
C ILE A 91 -8.72 5.73 -15.50
N GLU A 92 -8.92 7.01 -15.18
CA GLU A 92 -9.44 7.47 -13.88
C GLU A 92 -10.80 6.84 -13.56
N GLU A 93 -11.70 6.71 -14.51
CA GLU A 93 -13.00 6.06 -14.36
C GLU A 93 -12.91 4.58 -13.94
N THR A 94 -11.79 3.92 -14.24
CA THR A 94 -11.55 2.52 -13.83
C THR A 94 -10.94 2.38 -12.44
N VAL A 95 -10.63 3.51 -11.78
CA VAL A 95 -9.94 3.52 -10.50
C VAL A 95 -10.95 3.41 -9.36
N ASP A 96 -10.96 2.27 -8.69
CA ASP A 96 -11.64 2.12 -7.40
C ASP A 96 -10.55 2.28 -6.31
N GLY A 97 -10.47 3.49 -5.74
CA GLY A 97 -9.47 3.84 -4.74
C GLY A 97 -8.31 4.71 -5.25
N ALA A 98 -7.08 4.21 -5.18
CA ALA A 98 -5.89 5.02 -5.48
C ALA A 98 -5.37 4.83 -6.91
N PHE A 99 -5.28 5.92 -7.67
CA PHE A 99 -4.69 5.89 -9.00
C PHE A 99 -3.21 5.49 -8.99
N GLY A 100 -2.85 4.52 -9.82
CA GLY A 100 -1.48 4.01 -9.90
C GLY A 100 -1.12 3.41 -11.26
N ARG A 101 0.17 3.09 -11.43
CA ARG A 101 0.72 2.49 -12.66
C ARG A 101 0.00 1.21 -13.13
N PRO A 102 -0.54 0.34 -12.25
CA PRO A 102 -1.32 -0.81 -12.70
C PRO A 102 -2.53 -0.46 -13.54
N HIS A 103 -3.21 0.68 -13.27
CA HIS A 103 -4.35 1.15 -14.06
C HIS A 103 -3.90 1.59 -15.46
N ILE A 104 -2.76 2.28 -15.57
CA ILE A 104 -2.14 2.63 -16.85
C ILE A 104 -1.77 1.36 -17.62
N ALA A 105 -1.16 0.37 -16.95
CA ALA A 105 -0.82 -0.92 -17.56
C ALA A 105 -2.03 -1.63 -18.15
N ASN A 106 -3.14 -1.69 -17.37
CA ASN A 106 -4.40 -2.28 -17.84
C ASN A 106 -4.93 -1.56 -19.10
N TYR A 107 -4.87 -0.22 -19.09
CA TYR A 107 -5.33 0.57 -20.21
C TYR A 107 -4.46 0.37 -21.46
N MET A 108 -3.14 0.27 -21.31
CA MET A 108 -2.22 -0.05 -22.41
C MET A 108 -2.53 -1.42 -23.03
N VAL A 109 -2.87 -2.42 -22.21
CA VAL A 109 -3.33 -3.73 -22.69
C VAL A 109 -4.66 -3.59 -23.43
N LYS A 110 -5.63 -2.88 -22.86
CA LYS A 110 -6.94 -2.62 -23.48
C LYS A 110 -6.83 -1.93 -24.85
N LYS A 111 -5.85 -1.03 -25.00
CA LYS A 111 -5.56 -0.30 -26.26
C LYS A 111 -4.72 -1.12 -27.24
N GLY A 112 -4.28 -2.35 -26.90
CA GLY A 112 -3.46 -3.20 -27.75
C GLY A 112 -2.01 -2.73 -27.94
N ILE A 113 -1.54 -1.76 -27.11
CA ILE A 113 -0.16 -1.23 -27.15
C ILE A 113 0.82 -2.30 -26.66
N VAL A 114 0.40 -3.10 -25.68
CA VAL A 114 1.15 -4.23 -25.13
C VAL A 114 0.23 -5.43 -24.96
N SER A 115 0.80 -6.65 -24.97
CA SER A 115 0.00 -7.89 -24.87
C SER A 115 -0.39 -8.26 -23.43
N ASN A 116 0.29 -7.74 -22.42
CA ASN A 116 -0.03 -7.98 -21.00
C ASN A 116 0.58 -6.90 -20.10
N LYS A 117 0.17 -6.90 -18.82
CA LYS A 117 0.64 -5.92 -17.81
C LYS A 117 2.16 -5.95 -17.62
N GLN A 118 2.77 -7.15 -17.58
CA GLN A 118 4.21 -7.26 -17.38
C GLN A 118 4.98 -6.52 -18.48
N LYS A 119 4.59 -6.69 -19.74
CA LYS A 119 5.19 -5.96 -20.87
C LYS A 119 4.98 -4.45 -20.77
N ALA A 120 3.85 -3.98 -20.22
CA ALA A 120 3.65 -2.55 -19.96
C ALA A 120 4.69 -2.01 -18.94
N PHE A 121 4.93 -2.77 -17.87
CA PHE A 121 5.94 -2.40 -16.88
C PHE A 121 7.34 -2.43 -17.47
N ASP A 122 7.74 -3.52 -18.12
CA ASP A 122 9.08 -3.71 -18.65
C ASP A 122 9.43 -2.68 -19.72
N LYS A 123 8.50 -2.40 -20.61
CA LYS A 123 8.76 -1.53 -21.77
C LYS A 123 8.62 -0.03 -21.46
N TYR A 124 7.64 0.34 -20.60
CA TYR A 124 7.29 1.75 -20.39
C TYR A 124 7.31 2.17 -18.91
N LEU A 125 6.55 1.51 -18.03
CA LEU A 125 6.22 2.03 -16.73
C LEU A 125 7.38 2.07 -15.72
N VAL A 126 8.44 1.25 -15.93
CA VAL A 126 9.66 1.30 -15.11
C VAL A 126 10.48 2.54 -15.49
N LYS A 127 10.76 2.75 -16.78
CA LYS A 127 11.56 3.88 -17.25
C LYS A 127 10.84 5.24 -17.17
N CYS A 128 9.52 5.25 -17.38
CA CYS A 128 8.69 6.44 -17.30
C CYS A 128 8.20 6.76 -15.88
N ASN A 129 8.75 6.07 -14.86
CA ASN A 129 8.32 6.27 -13.49
C ASN A 129 8.63 7.70 -13.00
N VAL A 130 7.73 8.21 -12.16
CA VAL A 130 7.88 9.46 -11.40
C VAL A 130 7.85 9.11 -9.92
N PRO A 131 8.68 9.72 -9.07
CA PRO A 131 8.69 9.45 -7.63
C PRO A 131 7.31 9.61 -6.99
N LYS A 132 7.02 8.79 -5.98
CA LYS A 132 5.84 8.98 -5.13
C LYS A 132 6.07 10.18 -4.19
N MET A 133 4.98 10.77 -3.68
CA MET A 133 5.07 11.76 -2.63
C MET A 133 5.74 11.12 -1.40
N PRO A 134 6.84 11.69 -0.90
CA PRO A 134 7.48 11.15 0.29
C PRO A 134 6.62 11.44 1.53
N VAL A 135 6.19 10.37 2.19
CA VAL A 135 5.60 10.41 3.54
C VAL A 135 6.54 9.59 4.41
N SER A 136 7.01 10.13 5.51
CA SER A 136 7.87 9.37 6.44
C SER A 136 7.03 8.48 7.36
N LEU A 137 7.65 7.46 7.96
CA LEU A 137 7.00 6.62 8.98
C LEU A 137 6.53 7.46 10.16
N GLU A 138 7.36 8.40 10.62
CA GLU A 138 7.03 9.32 11.70
C GLU A 138 5.80 10.20 11.36
N GLU A 139 5.76 10.76 10.15
CA GLU A 139 4.62 11.56 9.68
C GLU A 139 3.34 10.72 9.62
N ALA A 140 3.40 9.51 9.07
CA ALA A 140 2.26 8.60 9.02
C ALA A 140 1.75 8.26 10.42
N SER A 141 2.67 7.98 11.36
CA SER A 141 2.33 7.68 12.75
C SER A 141 1.65 8.87 13.44
N LYS A 142 2.22 10.06 13.30
CA LYS A 142 1.63 11.30 13.90
C LYS A 142 0.24 11.58 13.35
N LEU A 143 0.02 11.42 12.06
CA LEU A 143 -1.28 11.63 11.42
C LEU A 143 -2.34 10.63 11.91
N ILE A 144 -2.02 9.35 11.91
CA ILE A 144 -2.97 8.31 12.31
C ILE A 144 -3.24 8.37 13.81
N ARG A 145 -2.20 8.46 14.66
CA ARG A 145 -2.36 8.59 16.12
C ARG A 145 -3.01 9.92 16.51
N GLY A 146 -2.70 11.01 15.82
CA GLY A 146 -3.35 12.31 16.02
C GLY A 146 -4.84 12.32 15.69
N ALA A 147 -5.27 11.39 14.83
CA ALA A 147 -6.68 11.11 14.55
C ALA A 147 -7.29 10.03 15.47
N GLY A 148 -6.60 9.63 16.55
CA GLY A 148 -7.05 8.61 17.50
C GLY A 148 -6.87 7.17 17.04
N GLY A 149 -6.25 6.96 15.87
CA GLY A 149 -6.07 5.64 15.26
C GLY A 149 -4.82 4.89 15.70
N LYS A 150 -4.62 3.72 15.09
CA LYS A 150 -3.47 2.82 15.28
C LYS A 150 -2.74 2.62 13.97
N LEU A 151 -1.40 2.72 13.98
CA LEU A 151 -0.57 2.49 12.80
C LEU A 151 0.05 1.08 12.85
N VAL A 152 -0.21 0.31 11.79
CA VAL A 152 0.22 -1.09 11.65
C VAL A 152 1.11 -1.23 10.43
N HIS A 153 2.21 -1.98 10.54
CA HIS A 153 3.05 -2.30 9.37
C HIS A 153 2.35 -3.35 8.50
N ALA A 154 2.00 -2.97 7.27
CA ALA A 154 1.32 -3.83 6.30
C ALA A 154 2.27 -4.89 5.74
N HIS A 155 1.80 -6.11 5.56
CA HIS A 155 2.46 -7.23 4.84
C HIS A 155 4.01 -7.18 4.84
N PRO A 156 4.68 -7.13 6.00
CA PRO A 156 6.11 -6.81 6.11
C PRO A 156 7.03 -7.77 5.37
N SER A 157 6.61 -9.01 5.14
CA SER A 157 7.37 -10.05 4.45
C SER A 157 6.79 -10.45 3.09
N ASP A 158 5.95 -9.61 2.47
CA ASP A 158 5.45 -9.88 1.12
C ASP A 158 6.57 -9.79 0.07
N PRO A 159 6.90 -10.89 -0.65
CA PRO A 159 7.97 -10.88 -1.64
C PRO A 159 7.64 -10.05 -2.89
N ASN A 160 6.37 -9.76 -3.14
CA ASN A 160 5.89 -9.05 -4.31
C ASN A 160 5.37 -7.64 -4.00
N GLY A 161 5.30 -7.27 -2.73
CA GLY A 161 4.76 -6.00 -2.25
C GLY A 161 5.80 -4.94 -1.92
N THR A 162 5.31 -3.82 -1.42
CA THR A 162 6.10 -2.72 -0.84
C THR A 162 6.43 -3.06 0.62
N SER A 163 7.39 -3.97 0.80
CA SER A 163 7.70 -4.63 2.07
C SER A 163 9.19 -4.57 2.42
N LEU A 164 9.55 -5.01 3.63
CA LEU A 164 10.93 -5.12 4.09
C LEU A 164 11.75 -6.16 3.31
N VAL A 165 11.12 -7.03 2.53
CA VAL A 165 11.83 -7.91 1.58
C VAL A 165 12.68 -7.09 0.60
N SER A 166 12.30 -5.87 0.29
CA SER A 166 13.10 -4.93 -0.52
C SER A 166 14.46 -4.59 0.11
N LEU A 167 14.61 -4.73 1.43
CA LEU A 167 15.85 -4.52 2.17
C LEU A 167 16.54 -5.85 2.44
N THR A 168 15.80 -6.84 2.92
CA THR A 168 16.33 -8.17 3.26
C THR A 168 15.23 -9.23 3.21
N PRO A 169 15.48 -10.42 2.65
CA PRO A 169 14.54 -11.53 2.70
C PRO A 169 14.50 -12.24 4.07
N SER A 170 15.45 -11.97 4.95
CA SER A 170 15.53 -12.60 6.27
C SER A 170 14.51 -12.01 7.22
N ILE A 171 13.52 -12.79 7.68
CA ILE A 171 12.52 -12.38 8.66
C ILE A 171 13.18 -11.91 9.97
N HIS A 172 14.23 -12.58 10.41
CA HIS A 172 14.99 -12.17 11.60
C HIS A 172 15.57 -10.74 11.43
N GLU A 173 16.19 -10.44 10.29
CA GLU A 173 16.71 -9.09 10.02
C GLU A 173 15.60 -8.07 9.83
N GLN A 174 14.44 -8.45 9.27
CA GLN A 174 13.26 -7.60 9.19
C GLN A 174 12.77 -7.21 10.59
N HIS A 175 12.64 -8.17 11.51
CA HIS A 175 12.29 -7.89 12.90
C HIS A 175 13.30 -6.98 13.60
N LYS A 176 14.58 -7.14 13.32
CA LYS A 176 15.63 -6.27 13.85
C LYS A 176 15.50 -4.82 13.31
N ILE A 177 15.22 -4.64 12.02
CA ILE A 177 14.92 -3.33 11.43
C ILE A 177 13.71 -2.70 12.11
N ILE A 178 12.61 -3.47 12.27
CA ILE A 178 11.41 -2.97 12.94
C ILE A 178 11.75 -2.52 14.35
N LYS A 179 12.43 -3.35 15.12
CA LYS A 179 12.79 -3.04 16.51
C LYS A 179 13.67 -1.81 16.66
N GLU A 180 14.70 -1.69 15.82
CA GLU A 180 15.70 -0.63 15.94
C GLU A 180 15.20 0.73 15.38
N SER A 181 14.34 0.73 14.37
CA SER A 181 14.05 1.92 13.58
C SER A 181 12.57 2.26 13.42
N MET A 182 11.66 1.35 13.71
CA MET A 182 10.24 1.57 13.43
C MET A 182 9.35 1.47 14.67
N LEU A 183 9.75 0.69 15.69
CA LEU A 183 8.94 0.36 16.85
C LEU A 183 8.29 1.58 17.55
N PRO A 184 8.97 2.73 17.75
CA PRO A 184 8.36 3.90 18.39
C PRO A 184 7.14 4.47 17.63
N TRP A 185 7.07 4.18 16.33
CA TRP A 185 6.06 4.72 15.41
C TRP A 185 4.95 3.73 15.06
N LEU A 186 5.04 2.48 15.52
CA LEU A 186 4.08 1.42 15.22
C LEU A 186 3.26 1.03 16.44
N ASP A 187 2.00 0.71 16.21
CA ASP A 187 1.10 0.10 17.19
C ASP A 187 0.93 -1.40 16.92
N GLY A 188 1.21 -1.86 15.70
CA GLY A 188 1.00 -3.24 15.31
C GLY A 188 1.76 -3.69 14.05
N ILE A 189 1.58 -4.95 13.72
CA ILE A 189 2.14 -5.62 12.55
C ILE A 189 1.10 -6.57 11.93
N GLU A 190 1.01 -6.58 10.60
CA GLU A 190 0.17 -7.54 9.90
C GLU A 190 0.85 -8.90 9.82
N CYS A 191 0.23 -9.89 10.46
CA CYS A 191 0.76 -11.26 10.54
C CYS A 191 0.16 -12.17 9.47
N TRP A 192 -1.16 -12.14 9.31
CA TRP A 192 -1.86 -12.96 8.31
C TRP A 192 -2.00 -12.18 7.01
N HIS A 193 -1.38 -12.72 5.96
CA HIS A 193 -1.47 -12.15 4.62
C HIS A 193 -1.46 -13.28 3.59
N THR A 194 -2.09 -13.09 2.43
CA THR A 194 -2.20 -14.13 1.39
C THR A 194 -0.87 -14.68 0.89
N ARG A 195 0.21 -13.90 1.04
CA ARG A 195 1.58 -14.27 0.64
C ARG A 195 2.51 -14.56 1.83
N HIS A 196 1.98 -14.63 3.04
CA HIS A 196 2.71 -15.13 4.21
C HIS A 196 2.43 -16.61 4.38
N ASN A 197 3.48 -17.43 4.43
CA ASN A 197 3.38 -18.83 4.77
C ASN A 197 3.24 -19.03 6.31
N PRO A 198 2.89 -20.23 6.79
CA PRO A 198 2.71 -20.50 8.22
C PRO A 198 3.92 -20.14 9.10
N GLU A 199 5.13 -20.36 8.59
CA GLU A 199 6.38 -20.02 9.29
C GLU A 199 6.54 -18.51 9.45
N THR A 200 6.23 -17.74 8.41
CA THR A 200 6.22 -16.27 8.43
C THR A 200 5.20 -15.74 9.43
N ILE A 201 3.97 -16.27 9.38
CA ILE A 201 2.89 -15.90 10.32
C ILE A 201 3.34 -16.18 11.76
N SER A 202 3.85 -17.38 12.05
CA SER A 202 4.32 -17.76 13.37
C SER A 202 5.45 -16.86 13.88
N ALA A 203 6.40 -16.51 13.01
CA ALA A 203 7.50 -15.62 13.36
C ALA A 203 7.01 -14.19 13.69
N HIS A 204 6.08 -13.64 12.89
CA HIS A 204 5.50 -12.32 13.17
C HIS A 204 4.67 -12.31 14.44
N LEU A 205 3.88 -13.34 14.72
CA LEU A 205 3.12 -13.48 15.96
C LEU A 205 4.03 -13.52 17.20
N ALA A 206 5.11 -14.32 17.15
CA ALA A 206 6.09 -14.40 18.23
C ALA A 206 6.78 -13.05 18.47
N PHE A 207 7.14 -12.34 17.39
CA PHE A 207 7.73 -10.99 17.46
C PHE A 207 6.74 -9.98 18.04
N ALA A 208 5.51 -9.94 17.53
CA ALA A 208 4.46 -9.03 18.01
C ALA A 208 4.19 -9.24 19.51
N LYS A 209 4.06 -10.48 19.97
CA LYS A 209 3.89 -10.82 21.37
C LYS A 209 5.05 -10.31 22.22
N LYS A 210 6.28 -10.48 21.74
CA LYS A 210 7.50 -10.05 22.46
C LYS A 210 7.61 -8.53 22.60
N GLU A 211 7.25 -7.80 21.56
CA GLU A 211 7.40 -6.34 21.53
C GLU A 211 6.09 -5.59 21.92
N GLY A 212 5.02 -6.32 22.29
CA GLY A 212 3.74 -5.75 22.72
C GLY A 212 2.95 -5.06 21.59
N LEU A 213 3.09 -5.55 20.35
CA LEU A 213 2.41 -5.03 19.17
C LEU A 213 1.04 -5.68 18.99
N LEU A 214 0.07 -4.91 18.48
CA LEU A 214 -1.17 -5.43 17.93
C LEU A 214 -0.87 -6.32 16.72
N VAL A 215 -1.73 -7.29 16.48
CA VAL A 215 -1.65 -8.16 15.30
C VAL A 215 -2.87 -7.99 14.41
N THR A 216 -2.65 -7.96 13.11
CA THR A 216 -3.73 -7.84 12.12
C THR A 216 -3.56 -8.85 11.01
N GLY A 217 -4.56 -8.92 10.13
CA GLY A 217 -4.48 -9.71 8.92
C GLY A 217 -5.48 -9.25 7.87
N GLY A 218 -5.13 -9.48 6.62
CA GLY A 218 -5.93 -9.12 5.48
C GLY A 218 -5.52 -9.85 4.21
N SER A 219 -6.46 -9.97 3.27
CA SER A 219 -6.20 -10.62 1.98
C SER A 219 -5.45 -9.74 0.99
N ASP A 220 -5.35 -8.45 1.25
CA ASP A 220 -4.81 -7.44 0.33
C ASP A 220 -5.50 -7.48 -1.05
N CYS A 221 -6.84 -7.65 -1.03
CA CYS A 221 -7.63 -7.84 -2.23
C CYS A 221 -7.90 -6.51 -2.94
N HIS A 222 -7.29 -6.32 -4.12
CA HIS A 222 -7.40 -5.11 -4.94
C HIS A 222 -8.17 -5.30 -6.25
N GLN A 223 -8.44 -6.53 -6.65
CA GLN A 223 -9.03 -6.82 -7.96
C GLN A 223 -9.65 -8.23 -8.00
N GLN A 224 -10.28 -8.57 -9.13
CA GLN A 224 -10.74 -9.93 -9.41
C GLN A 224 -9.53 -10.91 -9.60
N PRO A 225 -9.64 -12.17 -9.15
CA PRO A 225 -10.75 -12.72 -8.37
C PRO A 225 -10.81 -12.14 -6.97
N ILE A 226 -12.02 -12.01 -6.39
CA ILE A 226 -12.22 -11.53 -5.02
C ILE A 226 -11.70 -12.59 -4.05
N ILE A 227 -10.68 -12.23 -3.27
CA ILE A 227 -10.06 -13.10 -2.26
C ILE A 227 -10.31 -12.61 -0.82
N MET A 228 -11.24 -11.66 -0.62
CA MET A 228 -11.66 -11.26 0.71
C MET A 228 -12.31 -12.43 1.45
N GLY A 229 -11.98 -12.58 2.74
CA GLY A 229 -12.51 -13.66 3.58
C GLY A 229 -11.88 -15.03 3.34
N THR A 230 -10.81 -15.14 2.54
CA THR A 230 -10.13 -16.42 2.27
C THR A 230 -9.04 -16.77 3.29
N LEU A 231 -8.70 -15.84 4.18
CA LEU A 231 -7.75 -16.08 5.26
C LEU A 231 -8.48 -16.45 6.55
N ASP A 232 -8.01 -17.49 7.21
CA ASP A 232 -8.47 -17.89 8.54
C ASP A 232 -7.78 -17.00 9.60
N ILE A 233 -8.37 -15.85 9.88
CA ILE A 233 -7.88 -14.88 10.87
C ILE A 233 -8.65 -15.11 12.18
N PRO A 234 -7.96 -15.41 13.31
CA PRO A 234 -8.61 -15.67 14.58
C PRO A 234 -9.45 -14.49 15.09
N ALA A 235 -10.60 -14.77 15.71
CA ALA A 235 -11.54 -13.75 16.19
C ALA A 235 -10.90 -12.74 17.17
N TYR A 236 -9.95 -13.18 18.01
CA TYR A 236 -9.27 -12.28 18.96
C TYR A 236 -8.55 -11.10 18.29
N VAL A 237 -8.24 -11.20 17.00
CA VAL A 237 -7.64 -10.11 16.23
C VAL A 237 -8.59 -8.90 16.15
N ALA A 238 -9.87 -9.15 15.99
CA ALA A 238 -10.89 -8.09 15.99
C ALA A 238 -11.13 -7.53 17.41
N GLU A 239 -11.06 -8.38 18.44
CA GLU A 239 -11.25 -7.98 19.84
C GLU A 239 -10.24 -6.93 20.31
N GLN A 240 -9.02 -6.91 19.75
CA GLN A 240 -8.01 -5.89 20.04
C GLN A 240 -8.45 -4.48 19.69
N PHE A 241 -9.48 -4.33 18.87
CA PHE A 241 -10.07 -3.06 18.45
C PHE A 241 -11.38 -2.75 19.17
N ASN A 242 -11.68 -3.44 20.28
CA ASN A 242 -12.90 -3.27 21.07
C ASN A 242 -14.19 -3.44 20.24
N LEU A 243 -14.19 -4.44 19.37
CA LEU A 243 -15.33 -4.80 18.51
C LEU A 243 -16.19 -5.91 19.12
#